data_045e1d1dea3fa1c8022ad5924baf779d
#
_entry.id   045e1d1dea3fa1c8022ad5924baf779d
#
_cell.length_a   1.000
_cell.length_b   1.000
_cell.length_c   1.000
_cell.angle_alpha   90.00
_cell.angle_beta   90.00
_cell.angle_gamma   90.00
#
_symmetry.space_group_name_H-M   'P 1'
#
loop_
_entity.id
_entity.type
_entity.pdbx_description
1 polymer ?
#
loop_
_entity_poly.entity_id
_entity_poly.type
_entity_poly.pdbx_seq_one_letter_code
_entity_poly.pdbx_strand_id
1 'polypeptide(L)'
;MITIVDYQMGNLRSVQKAIERVGGQAKITSDPNEIAAAEKLILPGVGAFGDAMDEINRRGLADPIRQFVDAGRPFLGICLGLQLLFERGFEHGEHKGLGILAGDVVRFDLAEDLKVPHMGWN
;
A
#
# COMPACT_ATOMS: atom_id res chain seq x y z
N MET A 1 -16.67 -7.50 6.14
CA MET A 1 -16.01 -7.66 4.81
C MET A 1 -14.82 -6.72 4.72
N ILE A 2 -13.66 -7.27 4.40
CA ILE A 2 -12.44 -6.51 4.18
C ILE A 2 -12.27 -6.29 2.68
N THR A 3 -11.94 -5.07 2.27
CA THR A 3 -11.69 -4.76 0.86
C THR A 3 -10.19 -4.60 0.64
N ILE A 4 -9.67 -5.27 -0.39
CA ILE A 4 -8.25 -5.22 -0.76
C ILE A 4 -8.14 -4.40 -2.05
N VAL A 5 -7.31 -3.36 -2.03
CA VAL A 5 -7.12 -2.49 -3.19
C VAL A 5 -6.27 -3.20 -4.25
N ASP A 6 -6.81 -3.32 -5.46
CA ASP A 6 -6.11 -3.84 -6.62
C ASP A 6 -5.67 -2.69 -7.51
N TYR A 7 -4.36 -2.46 -7.56
CA TYR A 7 -3.73 -1.55 -8.52
C TYR A 7 -2.60 -2.26 -9.28
N GLN A 8 -2.71 -3.59 -9.36
CA GLN A 8 -1.81 -4.50 -10.08
C GLN A 8 -0.38 -4.60 -9.50
N MET A 9 -0.16 -4.10 -8.30
CA MET A 9 1.15 -4.18 -7.64
C MET A 9 0.99 -4.76 -6.24
N GLY A 10 0.98 -6.08 -6.14
CA GLY A 10 0.87 -6.76 -4.87
C GLY A 10 0.47 -8.21 -5.04
N ASN A 11 0.64 -8.97 -3.97
CA ASN A 11 0.24 -10.37 -3.94
C ASN A 11 -1.16 -10.49 -3.33
N LEU A 12 -2.15 -10.11 -4.13
CA LEU A 12 -3.55 -9.95 -3.68
C LEU A 12 -4.16 -11.25 -3.17
N ARG A 13 -3.92 -12.35 -3.88
CA ARG A 13 -4.45 -13.67 -3.51
C ARG A 13 -3.90 -14.16 -2.18
N SER A 14 -2.61 -13.92 -1.93
CA SER A 14 -2.01 -14.31 -0.65
C SER A 14 -2.66 -13.57 0.52
N VAL A 15 -2.92 -12.27 0.34
CA VAL A 15 -3.59 -11.47 1.36
C VAL A 15 -5.02 -11.97 1.57
N GLN A 16 -5.75 -12.20 0.49
CA GLN A 16 -7.12 -12.71 0.56
C GLN A 16 -7.20 -14.06 1.28
N LYS A 17 -6.31 -14.98 0.92
CA LYS A 17 -6.26 -16.31 1.56
C LYS A 17 -5.89 -16.23 3.02
N ALA A 18 -4.99 -15.34 3.39
CA ALA A 18 -4.61 -15.16 4.80
C ALA A 18 -5.81 -14.69 5.64
N ILE A 19 -6.61 -13.76 5.10
CA ILE A 19 -7.81 -13.28 5.77
C ILE A 19 -8.82 -14.42 5.93
N GLU A 20 -9.05 -15.19 4.87
CA GLU A 20 -9.97 -16.31 4.89
C GLU A 20 -9.55 -17.39 5.88
N ARG A 21 -8.24 -17.65 5.96
CA ARG A 21 -7.70 -18.64 6.87
C ARG A 21 -7.97 -18.32 8.35
N VAL A 22 -8.04 -17.07 8.71
CA VAL A 22 -8.35 -16.65 10.09
C VAL A 22 -9.84 -16.35 10.29
N GLY A 23 -10.68 -16.76 9.35
CA GLY A 23 -12.14 -16.68 9.49
C GLY A 23 -12.77 -15.41 8.96
N GLY A 24 -12.00 -14.56 8.31
CA GLY A 24 -12.52 -13.33 7.71
C GLY A 24 -13.03 -13.51 6.29
N GLN A 25 -13.64 -12.48 5.76
CA GLN A 25 -14.07 -12.39 4.37
C GLN A 25 -13.40 -11.20 3.70
N ALA A 26 -12.90 -11.39 2.49
CA ALA A 26 -12.21 -10.34 1.75
C ALA A 26 -12.61 -10.34 0.29
N LYS A 27 -12.70 -9.14 -0.28
CA LYS A 27 -12.86 -8.98 -1.73
C LYS A 27 -11.76 -8.10 -2.29
N ILE A 28 -11.38 -8.38 -3.52
CA ILE A 28 -10.35 -7.63 -4.25
C ILE A 28 -11.09 -6.71 -5.23
N THR A 29 -10.77 -5.44 -5.25
CA THR A 29 -11.40 -4.49 -6.16
C THR A 29 -10.46 -3.38 -6.60
N SER A 30 -10.67 -2.90 -7.83
CA SER A 30 -10.04 -1.69 -8.37
C SER A 30 -11.05 -0.56 -8.59
N ASP A 31 -12.28 -0.74 -8.14
CA ASP A 31 -13.34 0.25 -8.29
C ASP A 31 -13.24 1.32 -7.20
N PRO A 32 -13.01 2.61 -7.57
CA PRO A 32 -12.94 3.70 -6.59
C PRO A 32 -14.17 3.80 -5.70
N ASN A 33 -15.35 3.51 -6.22
CA ASN A 33 -16.59 3.58 -5.45
C ASN A 33 -16.68 2.50 -4.39
N GLU A 34 -16.22 1.28 -4.71
CA GLU A 34 -16.17 0.20 -3.74
C GLU A 34 -15.15 0.46 -2.63
N ILE A 35 -14.03 1.08 -2.99
CA ILE A 35 -13.01 1.48 -2.02
C ILE A 35 -13.57 2.54 -1.07
N ALA A 36 -14.23 3.55 -1.61
CA ALA A 36 -14.83 4.61 -0.80
C ALA A 36 -15.90 4.08 0.15
N ALA A 37 -16.64 3.05 -0.25
CA ALA A 37 -17.72 2.46 0.54
C ALA A 37 -17.28 1.32 1.46
N ALA A 38 -16.01 0.94 1.46
CA ALA A 38 -15.52 -0.19 2.23
C ALA A 38 -15.66 0.03 3.74
N GLU A 39 -15.85 -1.07 4.48
CA GLU A 39 -15.84 -1.03 5.95
C GLU A 39 -14.42 -1.04 6.50
N LYS A 40 -13.56 -1.87 5.92
CA LYS A 40 -12.15 -2.03 6.28
C LYS A 40 -11.35 -2.15 4.98
N LEU A 41 -10.18 -1.51 4.93
CA LEU A 41 -9.41 -1.43 3.69
C LEU A 41 -7.97 -1.88 3.91
N ILE A 42 -7.47 -2.70 2.99
CA ILE A 42 -6.07 -3.10 2.95
C ILE A 42 -5.45 -2.58 1.66
N LEU A 43 -4.32 -1.89 1.80
CA LEU A 43 -3.49 -1.45 0.68
C LEU A 43 -2.20 -2.28 0.68
N PRO A 44 -2.15 -3.34 -0.11
CA PRO A 44 -0.92 -4.12 -0.26
C PRO A 44 -0.01 -3.49 -1.30
N GLY A 45 1.18 -4.04 -1.45
CA GLY A 45 2.04 -3.61 -2.55
C GLY A 45 3.41 -4.26 -2.51
N VAL A 46 3.94 -4.50 -3.70
CA VAL A 46 5.33 -4.90 -3.94
C VAL A 46 5.82 -4.15 -5.16
N GLY A 47 7.13 -3.92 -5.25
CA GLY A 47 7.73 -3.23 -6.38
C GLY A 47 8.17 -1.82 -6.04
N ALA A 48 8.27 -0.97 -7.06
CA ALA A 48 8.83 0.36 -6.93
C ALA A 48 7.77 1.40 -6.53
N PHE A 49 8.15 2.29 -5.63
CA PHE A 49 7.29 3.35 -5.09
C PHE A 49 6.67 4.22 -6.20
N GLY A 50 7.49 4.70 -7.14
CA GLY A 50 7.01 5.58 -8.22
C GLY A 50 6.02 4.89 -9.14
N ASP A 51 6.31 3.65 -9.52
CA ASP A 51 5.42 2.87 -10.38
C ASP A 51 4.07 2.62 -9.70
N ALA A 52 4.09 2.33 -8.41
CA ALA A 52 2.88 2.11 -7.62
C ALA A 52 2.02 3.37 -7.57
N MET A 53 2.64 4.52 -7.31
CA MET A 53 1.90 5.80 -7.27
C MET A 53 1.33 6.16 -8.63
N ASP A 54 2.06 5.88 -9.72
CA ASP A 54 1.57 6.10 -11.08
C ASP A 54 0.29 5.29 -11.33
N GLU A 55 0.28 4.02 -10.94
CA GLU A 55 -0.89 3.17 -11.09
C GLU A 55 -2.07 3.63 -10.25
N ILE A 56 -1.83 4.00 -8.99
CA ILE A 56 -2.87 4.50 -8.09
C ILE A 56 -3.49 5.78 -8.66
N ASN A 57 -2.67 6.70 -9.14
CA ASN A 57 -3.15 7.95 -9.71
C ASN A 57 -3.89 7.72 -11.03
N ARG A 58 -3.37 6.87 -11.90
CA ARG A 58 -4.00 6.55 -13.19
C ARG A 58 -5.38 5.93 -13.02
N ARG A 59 -5.56 5.14 -11.98
CA ARG A 59 -6.83 4.46 -11.69
C ARG A 59 -7.80 5.30 -10.86
N GLY A 60 -7.39 6.50 -10.45
CA GLY A 60 -8.24 7.38 -9.64
C GLY A 60 -8.46 6.87 -8.22
N LEU A 61 -7.50 6.15 -7.66
CA LEU A 61 -7.64 5.54 -6.34
C LEU A 61 -7.10 6.39 -5.19
N ALA A 62 -6.30 7.42 -5.48
CA ALA A 62 -5.64 8.20 -4.44
C ALA A 62 -6.64 8.91 -3.52
N ASP A 63 -7.62 9.61 -4.09
CA ASP A 63 -8.61 10.35 -3.31
C ASP A 63 -9.53 9.44 -2.49
N PRO A 64 -10.09 8.35 -3.06
CA PRO A 64 -10.85 7.40 -2.25
C PRO A 64 -10.07 6.83 -1.07
N ILE A 65 -8.79 6.52 -1.24
CA ILE A 65 -7.94 6.02 -0.16
C ILE A 65 -7.76 7.09 0.91
N ARG A 66 -7.41 8.33 0.52
CA ARG A 66 -7.25 9.44 1.47
C ARG A 66 -8.53 9.69 2.26
N GLN A 67 -9.66 9.73 1.58
CA GLN A 67 -10.96 9.96 2.22
C GLN A 67 -11.31 8.84 3.20
N PHE A 68 -10.98 7.59 2.84
CA PHE A 68 -11.21 6.44 3.71
C PHE A 68 -10.45 6.59 5.03
N VAL A 69 -9.17 6.93 4.95
CA VAL A 69 -8.33 7.11 6.15
C VAL A 69 -8.78 8.31 6.97
N ASP A 70 -9.09 9.43 6.30
CA ASP A 70 -9.55 10.64 6.98
C ASP A 70 -10.86 10.43 7.73
N ALA A 71 -11.70 9.54 7.26
CA ALA A 71 -12.94 9.19 7.94
C ALA A 71 -12.73 8.33 9.20
N GLY A 72 -11.48 7.93 9.48
CA GLY A 72 -11.14 7.16 10.68
C GLY A 72 -11.53 5.69 10.60
N ARG A 73 -11.82 5.17 9.42
CA ARG A 73 -12.15 3.76 9.26
C ARG A 73 -10.89 2.86 9.28
N PRO A 74 -11.02 1.59 9.68
CA PRO A 74 -9.85 0.70 9.79
C PRO A 74 -9.12 0.51 8.47
N PHE A 75 -7.81 0.80 8.48
CA PHE A 75 -6.95 0.76 7.31
C PHE A 75 -5.62 0.06 7.65
N LEU A 76 -5.14 -0.78 6.74
CA LEU A 76 -3.86 -1.46 6.88
C LEU A 76 -3.05 -1.35 5.59
N GLY A 77 -1.87 -0.75 5.68
CA GLY A 77 -0.89 -0.74 4.59
C GLY A 77 0.13 -1.86 4.81
N ILE A 78 0.40 -2.65 3.79
CA ILE A 78 1.32 -3.79 3.86
C ILE A 78 2.50 -3.56 2.92
N CYS A 79 3.73 -3.66 3.43
CA CYS A 79 4.97 -3.52 2.66
C CYS A 79 4.98 -2.19 1.89
N LEU A 80 5.09 -2.24 0.56
CA LEU A 80 5.04 -1.04 -0.26
C LEU A 80 3.77 -0.22 0.01
N GLY A 81 2.62 -0.87 0.28
CA GLY A 81 1.40 -0.18 0.63
C GLY A 81 1.53 0.71 1.86
N LEU A 82 2.29 0.29 2.85
CA LEU A 82 2.61 1.14 4.00
C LEU A 82 3.49 2.33 3.57
N GLN A 83 4.49 2.09 2.74
CA GLN A 83 5.39 3.14 2.28
C GLN A 83 4.67 4.24 1.51
N LEU A 84 3.67 3.87 0.71
CA LEU A 84 2.90 4.81 -0.11
C LEU A 84 2.10 5.82 0.71
N LEU A 85 1.89 5.57 2.00
CA LEU A 85 1.16 6.49 2.88
C LEU A 85 1.95 7.76 3.20
N PHE A 86 3.26 7.73 3.03
CA PHE A 86 4.14 8.85 3.35
C PHE A 86 4.10 9.92 2.26
N GLU A 87 4.74 11.06 2.54
CA GLU A 87 4.71 12.20 1.64
C GLU A 87 5.52 11.94 0.37
N ARG A 88 6.70 11.32 0.51
CA ARG A 88 7.63 11.09 -0.61
C ARG A 88 8.38 9.78 -0.45
N GLY A 89 8.78 9.22 -1.60
CA GLY A 89 9.70 8.09 -1.66
C GLY A 89 10.90 8.44 -2.52
N PHE A 90 12.08 7.95 -2.15
CA PHE A 90 13.34 8.26 -2.81
C PHE A 90 13.98 7.03 -3.46
N GLU A 91 13.19 6.09 -3.89
CA GLU A 91 13.66 4.96 -4.69
C GLU A 91 13.62 5.35 -6.17
N HIS A 92 14.77 5.31 -6.84
CA HIS A 92 14.90 5.71 -8.25
C HIS A 92 14.40 7.15 -8.50
N GLY A 93 14.84 8.08 -7.66
CA GLY A 93 14.44 9.48 -7.73
C GLY A 93 13.36 9.83 -6.70
N GLU A 94 12.93 11.06 -6.69
CA GLU A 94 11.90 11.57 -5.78
C GLU A 94 10.52 11.33 -6.36
N HIS A 95 9.66 10.68 -5.61
CA HIS A 95 8.28 10.41 -6.01
C HIS A 95 7.33 10.81 -4.90
N LYS A 96 6.23 11.46 -5.26
CA LYS A 96 5.22 11.88 -4.31
C LYS A 96 4.31 10.71 -3.93
N GLY A 97 4.14 10.50 -2.61
CA GLY A 97 3.23 9.47 -2.08
C GLY A 97 1.83 9.99 -1.84
N LEU A 98 1.05 9.23 -1.07
CA LEU A 98 -0.32 9.62 -0.74
C LEU A 98 -0.40 10.78 0.25
N GLY A 99 0.68 11.04 1.01
CA GLY A 99 0.74 12.16 1.92
C GLY A 99 -0.17 12.05 3.14
N ILE A 100 -0.53 10.84 3.53
CA ILE A 100 -1.38 10.60 4.70
C ILE A 100 -0.57 10.67 5.98
N LEU A 101 0.66 10.15 5.95
CA LEU A 101 1.59 10.20 7.07
C LEU A 101 2.74 11.15 6.75
N ALA A 102 3.15 11.93 7.73
CA ALA A 102 4.29 12.83 7.57
C ALA A 102 5.59 12.03 7.49
N GLY A 103 6.50 12.47 6.63
CA GLY A 103 7.82 11.88 6.50
C GLY A 103 8.07 11.31 5.10
N ASP A 104 9.27 10.77 4.94
CA ASP A 104 9.78 10.26 3.67
C ASP A 104 10.21 8.81 3.80
N VAL A 105 10.13 8.07 2.70
CA VAL A 105 10.67 6.72 2.58
C VAL A 105 12.02 6.83 1.89
N VAL A 106 13.08 6.47 2.59
CA VAL A 106 14.45 6.61 2.09
C VAL A 106 15.15 5.26 2.11
N ARG A 107 16.17 5.14 1.24
CA ARG A 107 17.02 3.95 1.22
C ARG A 107 17.86 3.90 2.50
N PHE A 108 18.08 2.70 3.02
CA PHE A 108 18.99 2.51 4.15
C PHE A 108 20.41 3.00 3.81
N ASP A 109 21.02 3.73 4.74
CA ASP A 109 22.42 4.10 4.68
C ASP A 109 23.20 3.07 5.51
N LEU A 110 23.60 1.97 4.85
CA LEU A 110 24.19 0.81 5.52
C LEU A 110 25.68 0.67 5.22
N ALA A 111 26.41 -0.02 6.10
CA ALA A 111 27.78 -0.43 5.83
C ALA A 111 27.83 -1.37 4.62
N GLU A 112 29.00 -1.40 3.92
CA GLU A 112 29.17 -2.15 2.66
C GLU A 112 28.85 -3.64 2.78
N ASP A 113 29.07 -4.23 3.96
CA ASP A 113 28.81 -5.65 4.21
C ASP A 113 27.32 -5.97 4.46
N LEU A 114 26.47 -4.95 4.52
CA LEU A 114 25.03 -5.12 4.70
C LEU A 114 24.28 -5.01 3.38
N LYS A 115 23.29 -5.86 3.23
CA LYS A 115 22.55 -6.00 1.98
C LYS A 115 21.30 -5.12 1.94
N VAL A 116 21.09 -4.42 0.80
CA VAL A 116 19.85 -3.71 0.51
C VAL A 116 19.26 -4.29 -0.77
N PRO A 117 18.03 -4.82 -0.76
CA PRO A 117 17.12 -4.93 0.38
C PRO A 117 17.56 -6.00 1.40
N HIS A 118 17.09 -5.85 2.62
CA HIS A 118 17.32 -6.85 3.66
C HIS A 118 16.47 -8.09 3.36
N MET A 119 17.12 -9.24 3.33
CA MET A 119 16.48 -10.53 3.05
C MET A 119 16.76 -11.47 4.22
N GLY A 120 15.76 -11.67 5.07
CA GLY A 120 15.92 -12.52 6.26
C GLY A 120 14.80 -12.30 7.25
N TRP A 121 14.88 -13.01 8.37
CA TRP A 121 13.83 -13.00 9.40
C TRP A 121 14.13 -12.03 10.55
N ASN A 122 15.23 -11.33 10.49
CA ASN A 122 15.63 -10.37 11.53
C ASN A 122 15.97 -8.99 10.92
#